data_ec712f0ab2b16426ab51058d9d0bef5f
#
_entry.id   ec712f0ab2b16426ab51058d9d0bef5f
#
_cell.length_a   1.000
_cell.length_b   1.000
_cell.length_c   1.000
_cell.angle_alpha   90.00
_cell.angle_beta   90.00
_cell.angle_gamma   90.00
#
_symmetry.space_group_name_H-M   'P 1'
#
loop_
_entity.id
_entity.type
_entity.pdbx_description
1 polymer ?
#
loop_
_entity_poly.entity_id
_entity_poly.type
_entity_poly.pdbx_seq_one_letter_code
_entity_poly.pdbx_strand_id
1 'polypeptide(L)'
;MSPADLEDFFAPVGPVTVRPMFSGHGVYVGTACFAISAFGTIWLKADAASEPAFEAAGCRPFSMTTPEGVTRTMRAFWSLPDVALDDAEELKRWCGPALAAARRSAEAKADKLRRARASING
;
A
#
# COMPACT_ATOMS: atom_id res chain seq x y z
N MET A 1 9.53 11.85 -1.67
CA MET A 1 8.43 12.77 -1.31
C MET A 1 8.38 12.97 0.19
N SER A 2 8.21 14.22 0.62
CA SER A 2 7.94 14.52 2.02
C SER A 2 6.49 14.11 2.39
N PRO A 3 6.13 14.06 3.69
CA PRO A 3 4.75 13.82 4.08
C PRO A 3 3.76 14.81 3.44
N ALA A 4 4.11 16.10 3.37
CA ALA A 4 3.26 17.10 2.73
C ALA A 4 3.10 16.85 1.22
N ASP A 5 4.16 16.44 0.54
CA ASP A 5 4.13 16.07 -0.87
C ASP A 5 3.20 14.87 -1.10
N LEU A 6 3.23 13.89 -0.21
CA LEU A 6 2.38 12.71 -0.32
C LEU A 6 0.90 13.05 -0.09
N GLU A 7 0.61 13.94 0.86
CA GLU A 7 -0.74 14.43 1.09
C GLU A 7 -1.29 15.13 -0.16
N ASP A 8 -0.48 15.97 -0.80
CA ASP A 8 -0.85 16.66 -2.04
C ASP A 8 -1.01 15.69 -3.20
N PHE A 9 -0.08 14.73 -3.34
CA PHE A 9 -0.14 13.75 -4.42
C PHE A 9 -1.43 12.91 -4.36
N PHE A 10 -1.83 12.50 -3.16
CA PHE A 10 -3.04 11.69 -2.96
C PHE A 10 -4.32 12.51 -2.73
N ALA A 11 -4.26 13.84 -2.82
CA ALA A 11 -5.43 14.69 -2.65
C ALA A 11 -6.62 14.28 -3.53
N PRO A 12 -6.45 13.87 -4.81
CA PRO A 12 -7.56 13.38 -5.63
C PRO A 12 -8.27 12.16 -5.04
N VAL A 13 -7.57 11.33 -4.27
CA VAL A 13 -8.13 10.15 -3.61
C VAL A 13 -8.94 10.56 -2.37
N GLY A 14 -8.51 11.61 -1.69
CA GLY A 14 -9.11 12.12 -0.47
C GLY A 14 -8.07 12.40 0.61
N PRO A 15 -8.49 12.82 1.81
CA PRO A 15 -7.56 13.04 2.91
C PRO A 15 -6.87 11.75 3.31
N VAL A 16 -5.56 11.81 3.47
CA VAL A 16 -4.75 10.66 3.88
C VAL A 16 -3.90 11.03 5.09
N THR A 17 -3.51 10.02 5.86
CA THR A 17 -2.55 10.16 6.95
C THR A 17 -1.23 9.54 6.50
N VAL A 18 -0.13 10.27 6.69
CA VAL A 18 1.20 9.81 6.33
C VAL A 18 1.99 9.54 7.59
N ARG A 19 2.58 8.35 7.70
CA ARG A 19 3.37 7.94 8.86
C ARG A 19 4.74 7.44 8.43
N PRO A 20 5.80 7.71 9.22
CA PRO A 20 7.12 7.17 8.91
C PRO A 20 7.11 5.63 8.91
N MET A 21 7.83 5.06 7.97
CA MET A 21 8.14 3.64 7.90
C MET A 21 9.63 3.48 7.70
N PHE A 22 10.16 2.28 7.95
CA PHE A 22 11.61 2.02 7.99
C PHE A 22 12.43 2.62 6.85
N SER A 23 11.95 2.61 5.61
CA SER A 23 12.70 3.16 4.46
C SER A 23 11.95 4.28 3.73
N GLY A 24 10.90 4.82 4.35
CA GLY A 24 10.09 5.85 3.70
C GLY A 24 8.84 6.18 4.52
N HIS A 25 7.69 6.16 3.88
CA HIS A 25 6.42 6.54 4.50
C HIS A 25 5.29 5.60 4.10
N GLY A 26 4.41 5.31 5.05
CA GLY A 26 3.14 4.65 4.78
C GLY A 26 2.04 5.68 4.61
N VAL A 27 1.10 5.44 3.70
CA VAL A 27 -0.04 6.30 3.41
C VAL A 27 -1.31 5.55 3.79
N TYR A 28 -2.11 6.15 4.66
CA TYR A 28 -3.25 5.50 5.30
C TYR A 28 -4.55 6.26 5.07
N VAL A 29 -5.64 5.51 4.97
CA VAL A 29 -7.00 6.03 5.20
C VAL A 29 -7.52 5.28 6.43
N GLY A 30 -7.73 6.01 7.55
CA GLY A 30 -8.02 5.37 8.82
C GLY A 30 -6.85 4.50 9.27
N THR A 31 -7.10 3.22 9.52
CA THR A 31 -6.06 2.25 9.89
C THR A 31 -5.52 1.45 8.70
N ALA A 32 -6.05 1.69 7.52
CA ALA A 32 -5.72 0.92 6.32
C ALA A 32 -4.57 1.58 5.55
N CYS A 33 -3.40 0.93 5.55
CA CYS A 33 -2.25 1.36 4.76
C CYS A 33 -2.44 0.89 3.31
N PHE A 34 -2.73 1.81 2.40
CA PHE A 34 -2.99 1.45 1.00
C PHE A 34 -1.82 1.77 0.07
N ALA A 35 -0.85 2.51 0.54
CA ALA A 35 0.33 2.85 -0.26
C ALA A 35 1.55 3.04 0.63
N ILE A 36 2.72 2.85 0.04
CA ILE A 36 3.99 3.22 0.66
C ILE A 36 4.81 4.03 -0.33
N SER A 37 5.62 4.95 0.21
CA SER A 37 6.63 5.69 -0.55
C SER A 37 7.98 5.21 -0.05
N ALA A 38 8.74 4.54 -0.89
CA ALA A 38 10.05 4.01 -0.54
C ALA A 38 10.93 3.93 -1.78
N PHE A 39 12.22 4.19 -1.61
CA PHE A 39 13.21 4.10 -2.69
C PHE A 39 12.83 4.91 -3.93
N GLY A 40 12.26 6.11 -3.71
CA GLY A 40 11.86 7.00 -4.80
C GLY A 40 10.66 6.55 -5.62
N THR A 41 9.92 5.55 -5.15
CA THR A 41 8.78 4.96 -5.85
C THR A 41 7.56 4.90 -4.94
N ILE A 42 6.38 5.03 -5.54
CA ILE A 42 5.09 4.80 -4.87
C ILE A 42 4.67 3.36 -5.13
N TRP A 43 4.25 2.68 -4.08
CA TRP A 43 3.79 1.29 -4.12
C TRP A 43 2.38 1.22 -3.58
N LEU A 44 1.48 0.53 -4.28
CA LEU A 44 0.07 0.38 -3.89
C LEU A 44 -0.19 -0.99 -3.32
N LYS A 45 -1.04 -1.06 -2.31
CA LYS A 45 -1.48 -2.32 -1.70
C LYS A 45 -2.20 -3.18 -2.71
N ALA A 46 -1.87 -4.46 -2.71
CA ALA A 46 -2.50 -5.47 -3.58
C ALA A 46 -2.85 -6.72 -2.78
N ASP A 47 -3.77 -7.49 -3.30
CA ASP A 47 -4.08 -8.84 -2.83
C ASP A 47 -4.36 -9.73 -4.05
N ALA A 48 -4.72 -10.99 -3.82
CA ALA A 48 -4.95 -11.94 -4.90
C ALA A 48 -5.98 -11.44 -5.94
N ALA A 49 -6.95 -10.62 -5.52
CA ALA A 49 -7.97 -10.09 -6.41
C ALA A 49 -7.43 -8.99 -7.34
N SER A 50 -6.47 -8.19 -6.88
CA SER A 50 -5.96 -7.03 -7.63
C SER A 50 -4.61 -7.26 -8.32
N GLU A 51 -3.82 -8.26 -7.89
CA GLU A 51 -2.52 -8.56 -8.51
C GLU A 51 -2.54 -8.70 -10.02
N PRO A 52 -3.51 -9.43 -10.63
CA PRO A 52 -3.51 -9.60 -12.08
C PRO A 52 -3.57 -8.28 -12.86
N ALA A 53 -4.29 -7.28 -12.34
CA ALA A 53 -4.38 -5.97 -12.99
C ALA A 53 -3.03 -5.23 -12.94
N PHE A 54 -2.33 -5.29 -11.81
CA PHE A 54 -1.00 -4.69 -11.69
C PHE A 54 0.01 -5.37 -12.62
N GLU A 55 -0.02 -6.68 -12.67
CA GLU A 55 0.88 -7.46 -13.54
C GLU A 55 0.61 -7.14 -15.01
N ALA A 56 -0.65 -7.09 -15.42
CA ALA A 56 -1.05 -6.75 -16.80
C ALA A 56 -0.63 -5.33 -17.19
N ALA A 57 -0.57 -4.40 -16.23
CA ALA A 57 -0.15 -3.02 -16.46
C ALA A 57 1.39 -2.86 -16.47
N GLY A 58 2.13 -3.94 -16.31
CA GLY A 58 3.60 -3.89 -16.30
C GLY A 58 4.20 -3.43 -14.98
N CYS A 59 3.40 -3.40 -13.91
CA CYS A 59 3.89 -3.08 -12.57
C CYS A 59 4.69 -4.24 -12.00
N ARG A 60 5.49 -3.96 -10.99
CA ARG A 60 6.29 -4.97 -10.31
C ARG A 60 5.99 -5.00 -8.81
N PRO A 61 6.11 -6.17 -8.16
CA PRO A 61 5.95 -6.24 -6.71
C PRO A 61 7.12 -5.56 -6.00
N PHE A 62 6.85 -5.07 -4.80
CA PHE A 62 7.85 -4.45 -3.95
C PHE A 62 8.94 -5.46 -3.61
N SER A 63 10.20 -5.05 -3.75
CA SER A 63 11.35 -5.91 -3.49
C SER A 63 12.42 -5.11 -2.76
N MET A 64 13.06 -5.74 -1.80
CA MET A 64 14.20 -5.17 -1.06
C MET A 64 15.34 -6.17 -1.07
N THR A 65 16.56 -5.66 -1.21
CA THR A 65 17.78 -6.46 -1.05
C THR A 65 18.45 -6.05 0.25
N THR A 66 18.70 -7.02 1.13
CA THR A 66 19.38 -6.77 2.40
C THR A 66 20.88 -6.50 2.18
N PRO A 67 21.59 -5.92 3.18
CA PRO A 67 23.05 -5.75 3.09
C PRO A 67 23.79 -7.06 2.85
N GLU A 68 23.23 -8.19 3.27
CA GLU A 68 23.80 -9.52 3.07
C GLU A 68 23.55 -10.08 1.67
N GLY A 69 22.87 -9.32 0.80
CA GLY A 69 22.58 -9.73 -0.57
C GLY A 69 21.34 -10.59 -0.76
N VAL A 70 20.51 -10.73 0.28
CA VAL A 70 19.27 -11.49 0.18
C VAL A 70 18.15 -10.60 -0.35
N THR A 71 17.50 -11.01 -1.42
CA THR A 71 16.35 -10.30 -1.99
C THR A 71 15.06 -10.86 -1.42
N ARG A 72 14.21 -9.99 -0.90
CA ARG A 72 12.88 -10.33 -0.40
C ARG A 72 11.83 -9.59 -1.21
N THR A 73 10.84 -10.31 -1.72
CA THR A 73 9.74 -9.75 -2.51
C THR A 73 8.46 -9.78 -1.69
N MET A 74 7.79 -8.63 -1.61
CA MET A 74 6.52 -8.48 -0.90
C MET A 74 5.42 -8.24 -1.94
N ARG A 75 4.67 -9.28 -2.28
CA ARG A 75 3.60 -9.20 -3.28
C ARG A 75 2.37 -8.43 -2.76
N ALA A 76 2.36 -8.05 -1.50
CA ALA A 76 1.32 -7.23 -0.93
C ALA A 76 1.36 -5.76 -1.40
N PHE A 77 2.45 -5.34 -2.05
CA PHE A 77 2.60 -3.99 -2.61
C PHE A 77 3.20 -4.07 -4.00
N TRP A 78 2.63 -3.29 -4.93
CA TRP A 78 3.06 -3.25 -6.33
C TRP A 78 3.29 -1.80 -6.75
N SER A 79 4.23 -1.59 -7.67
CA SER A 79 4.57 -0.25 -8.14
C SER A 79 3.35 0.44 -8.76
N LEU A 80 3.26 1.76 -8.55
CA LEU A 80 2.21 2.58 -9.16
C LEU A 80 2.42 2.60 -10.68
N PRO A 81 1.39 2.37 -11.49
CA PRO A 81 1.51 2.53 -12.93
C PRO A 81 1.91 3.96 -13.30
N ASP A 82 2.81 4.10 -14.28
CA ASP A 82 3.34 5.42 -14.68
C ASP A 82 2.24 6.39 -15.09
N VAL A 83 1.17 5.91 -15.71
CA VAL A 83 0.03 6.74 -16.12
C VAL A 83 -0.64 7.45 -14.94
N ALA A 84 -0.53 6.92 -13.74
CA ALA A 84 -1.13 7.50 -12.54
C ALA A 84 -0.29 8.60 -11.90
N LEU A 85 0.96 8.78 -12.34
CA LEU A 85 1.83 9.84 -11.78
C LEU A 85 1.37 11.24 -12.16
N ASP A 86 0.84 11.41 -13.38
CA ASP A 86 0.46 12.71 -13.92
C ASP A 86 -1.04 12.87 -14.18
N ASP A 87 -1.83 11.84 -13.90
CA ASP A 87 -3.26 11.82 -14.18
C ASP A 87 -4.04 11.48 -12.92
N ALA A 88 -4.78 12.48 -12.40
CA ALA A 88 -5.55 12.33 -11.16
C ALA A 88 -6.65 11.26 -11.28
N GLU A 89 -7.27 11.11 -12.45
CA GLU A 89 -8.32 10.11 -12.67
C GLU A 89 -7.73 8.70 -12.67
N GLU A 90 -6.56 8.51 -13.30
CA GLU A 90 -5.85 7.24 -13.26
C GLU A 90 -5.38 6.91 -11.85
N LEU A 91 -4.90 7.90 -11.11
CA LEU A 91 -4.51 7.71 -9.71
C LEU A 91 -5.70 7.20 -8.88
N LYS A 92 -6.86 7.82 -9.00
CA LYS A 92 -8.08 7.38 -8.31
C LYS A 92 -8.49 5.97 -8.71
N ARG A 93 -8.39 5.67 -10.00
CA ARG A 93 -8.73 4.36 -10.54
C ARG A 93 -7.87 3.25 -9.94
N TRP A 94 -6.56 3.48 -9.81
CA TRP A 94 -5.64 2.50 -9.24
C TRP A 94 -5.69 2.45 -7.71
N CYS A 95 -5.98 3.56 -7.06
CA CYS A 95 -6.10 3.60 -5.61
C CYS A 95 -7.37 2.94 -5.08
N GLY A 96 -8.44 2.85 -5.88
CA GLY A 96 -9.67 2.17 -5.47
C GLY A 96 -9.44 0.73 -5.03
N PRO A 97 -8.89 -0.13 -5.91
CA PRO A 97 -8.54 -1.51 -5.53
C PRO A 97 -7.51 -1.59 -4.40
N ALA A 98 -6.56 -0.66 -4.36
CA ALA A 98 -5.56 -0.62 -3.29
C ALA A 98 -6.20 -0.34 -1.93
N LEU A 99 -7.14 0.61 -1.86
CA LEU A 99 -7.90 0.89 -0.64
C LEU A 99 -8.74 -0.31 -0.22
N ALA A 100 -9.39 -0.96 -1.16
CA ALA A 100 -10.20 -2.16 -0.88
C ALA A 100 -9.32 -3.27 -0.30
N ALA A 101 -8.17 -3.53 -0.90
CA ALA A 101 -7.22 -4.54 -0.41
C ALA A 101 -6.69 -4.18 0.98
N ALA A 102 -6.39 -2.91 1.21
CA ALA A 102 -5.91 -2.42 2.50
C ALA A 102 -6.96 -2.57 3.60
N ARG A 103 -8.22 -2.30 3.29
CA ARG A 103 -9.32 -2.47 4.24
C ARG A 103 -9.53 -3.94 4.58
N ARG A 104 -9.48 -4.84 3.60
CA ARG A 104 -9.57 -6.28 3.86
C ARG A 104 -8.43 -6.75 4.76
N SER A 105 -7.22 -6.28 4.52
CA SER A 105 -6.05 -6.61 5.34
C SER A 105 -6.19 -6.09 6.77
N ALA A 106 -6.66 -4.87 6.95
CA ALA A 106 -6.89 -4.27 8.28
C ALA A 106 -7.98 -5.03 9.05
N GLU A 107 -9.07 -5.42 8.39
CA GLU A 107 -10.15 -6.21 8.98
C GLU A 107 -9.66 -7.60 9.39
N ALA A 108 -8.87 -8.26 8.56
CA ALA A 108 -8.31 -9.56 8.88
C ALA A 108 -7.40 -9.49 10.11
N LYS A 109 -6.60 -8.44 10.22
CA LYS A 109 -5.77 -8.19 11.41
C LYS A 109 -6.61 -7.98 12.67
N ALA A 110 -7.68 -7.18 12.57
CA ALA A 110 -8.58 -6.91 13.68
C ALA A 110 -9.29 -8.18 14.14
N ASP A 111 -9.75 -9.01 13.21
CA ASP A 111 -10.38 -10.29 13.53
C ASP A 111 -9.41 -11.24 14.21
N LYS A 112 -8.19 -11.34 13.70
CA LYS A 112 -7.15 -12.19 14.29
C LYS A 112 -6.85 -11.76 15.73
N LEU A 113 -6.78 -10.47 15.97
CA LEU A 113 -6.53 -9.91 17.30
C LEU A 113 -7.69 -10.20 18.27
N ARG A 114 -8.93 -10.06 17.80
CA ARG A 114 -10.11 -10.39 18.60
C ARG A 114 -10.15 -11.87 18.99
N ARG A 115 -9.83 -12.76 18.04
CA ARG A 115 -9.75 -14.22 18.30
C ARG A 115 -8.67 -14.55 19.32
N ALA A 116 -7.51 -13.92 19.23
CA ALA A 116 -6.42 -14.12 20.18
C ALA A 116 -6.83 -13.67 21.58
N ARG A 117 -7.51 -12.53 21.73
CA ARG A 117 -8.03 -12.04 23.00
C ARG A 117 -9.11 -12.97 23.59
N ALA A 118 -10.02 -13.43 22.75
CA ALA A 118 -11.06 -14.37 23.20
C ALA A 118 -10.44 -15.69 23.68
N SER A 119 -9.41 -16.18 23.00
CA SER A 119 -8.69 -17.38 23.38
C SER A 119 -8.00 -17.23 24.75
N ILE A 120 -7.46 -16.06 25.07
CA ILE A 120 -6.81 -15.79 26.36
C ILE A 120 -7.86 -15.69 27.49
N ASN A 121 -9.00 -15.11 27.20
CA ASN A 121 -10.08 -14.87 28.19
C ASN A 121 -11.07 -16.03 28.32
N GLY A 122 -10.99 -16.97 27.43
CA GLY A 122 -11.82 -18.16 27.42
C GLY A 122 -11.10 -19.32 28.04
#